data_4f1f9c8750b100afe95166c410d7fe9e
#
_entry.id   4f1f9c8750b100afe95166c410d7fe9e
#
_cell.length_a   1.000
_cell.length_b   1.000
_cell.length_c   1.000
_cell.angle_alpha   90.00
_cell.angle_beta   90.00
_cell.angle_gamma   90.00
#
_symmetry.space_group_name_H-M   'P 1'
#
loop_
_entity.id
_entity.type
_entity.pdbx_description
1 polymer ?
#
loop_
_entity_poly.entity_id
_entity_poly.type
_entity_poly.pdbx_seq_one_letter_code
_entity_poly.pdbx_strand_id
1 'polypeptide(L)'
;PYIVEHEGKLVGYFALLPFPEPTYSSIHGKWLDENSPYYVIHRIASTPESHGVFREIIDYALTVSSNLRIDTHRDNHIMQHIIEKAGFTYCGVINLADGSERLAYQRLDSVRQSLE
;
A
#
# COMPACT_ATOMS: atom_id res chain seq x y z
N PRO A 1 -3.89 -0.48 13.74
CA PRO A 1 -2.76 -1.31 13.32
C PRO A 1 -3.13 -2.78 13.39
N TYR A 2 -2.50 -3.52 12.53
CA TYR A 2 -2.71 -4.95 12.41
C TYR A 2 -1.38 -5.66 12.58
N ILE A 3 -1.44 -6.91 13.06
CA ILE A 3 -0.24 -7.72 13.15
C ILE A 3 -0.40 -8.96 12.29
N VAL A 4 0.73 -9.51 11.86
CA VAL A 4 0.77 -10.76 11.09
C VAL A 4 1.50 -11.78 11.93
N GLU A 5 0.86 -12.92 12.13
CA GLU A 5 1.44 -13.99 12.92
C GLU A 5 1.55 -15.27 12.11
N HIS A 6 2.67 -15.96 12.24
CA HIS A 6 2.87 -17.27 11.64
C HIS A 6 3.20 -18.23 12.77
N GLU A 7 2.36 -19.25 12.97
CA GLU A 7 2.58 -20.26 14.00
C GLU A 7 2.78 -19.65 15.38
N GLY A 8 1.97 -18.64 15.69
CA GLY A 8 2.02 -17.99 16.98
C GLY A 8 3.10 -16.96 17.16
N LYS A 9 3.94 -16.74 16.13
CA LYS A 9 5.00 -15.74 16.22
C LYS A 9 4.64 -14.50 15.43
N LEU A 10 4.93 -13.34 16.03
CA LEU A 10 4.72 -12.07 15.36
C LEU A 10 5.77 -11.93 14.27
N VAL A 11 5.36 -11.86 13.01
CA VAL A 11 6.28 -11.73 11.88
C VAL A 11 6.14 -10.40 11.16
N GLY A 12 5.12 -9.61 11.47
CA GLY A 12 4.98 -8.31 10.84
C GLY A 12 3.82 -7.50 11.40
N TYR A 13 3.78 -6.24 10.98
CA TYR A 13 2.64 -5.40 11.31
C TYR A 13 2.45 -4.37 10.20
N PHE A 14 1.28 -3.75 10.19
CA PHE A 14 0.97 -2.68 9.25
C PHE A 14 -0.21 -1.88 9.77
N ALA A 15 -0.41 -0.71 9.18
CA ALA A 15 -1.59 0.10 9.44
C ALA A 15 -2.39 0.21 8.15
N LEU A 16 -3.71 0.18 8.25
CA LEU A 16 -4.59 0.32 7.11
C LEU A 16 -5.58 1.42 7.47
N LEU A 17 -5.51 2.54 6.76
CA LEU A 17 -6.25 3.75 7.10
C LEU A 17 -7.14 4.18 5.96
N PRO A 18 -8.37 4.61 6.26
CA PRO A 18 -9.25 5.11 5.21
C PRO A 18 -8.80 6.48 4.72
N PHE A 19 -9.19 6.83 3.50
CA PHE A 19 -8.93 8.15 2.95
C PHE A 19 -9.66 9.21 3.80
N PRO A 20 -9.28 10.47 3.70
CA PRO A 20 -8.23 11.01 2.84
C PRO A 20 -6.86 10.98 3.52
N GLU A 21 -5.84 10.93 2.70
CA GLU A 21 -4.46 11.07 3.16
C GLU A 21 -3.97 12.43 2.66
N PRO A 22 -3.72 13.39 3.56
CA PRO A 22 -3.39 14.77 3.12
C PRO A 22 -2.18 14.87 2.19
N THR A 23 -1.17 14.05 2.37
CA THR A 23 0.03 14.13 1.53
C THR A 23 -0.24 13.64 0.11
N TYR A 24 -1.37 12.99 -0.13
CA TYR A 24 -1.72 12.48 -1.45
C TYR A 24 -2.48 13.49 -2.31
N SER A 25 -2.83 14.63 -1.74
CA SER A 25 -3.58 15.63 -2.49
C SER A 25 -2.73 16.39 -3.50
N SER A 26 -1.39 16.35 -3.35
CA SER A 26 -0.49 17.03 -4.27
C SER A 26 0.51 16.03 -4.78
N ILE A 27 0.20 15.38 -5.88
CA ILE A 27 1.09 14.40 -6.48
C ILE A 27 1.71 14.97 -7.75
N HIS A 28 3.01 14.74 -7.90
CA HIS A 28 3.69 15.04 -9.14
C HIS A 28 3.57 13.80 -10.00
N GLY A 29 2.51 13.73 -10.75
CA GLY A 29 2.13 12.56 -11.51
C GLY A 29 0.62 12.47 -11.54
N LYS A 30 0.11 11.26 -11.66
CA LYS A 30 -1.33 11.08 -11.78
C LYS A 30 -1.77 9.76 -11.17
N TRP A 31 -2.73 9.82 -10.24
CA TRP A 31 -3.33 8.62 -9.70
C TRP A 31 -4.11 7.88 -10.78
N LEU A 32 -4.24 6.56 -10.65
CA LEU A 32 -5.06 5.79 -11.56
C LEU A 32 -6.53 6.18 -11.42
N ASP A 33 -6.98 6.39 -10.19
CA ASP A 33 -8.32 6.84 -9.90
C ASP A 33 -8.19 7.88 -8.80
N GLU A 34 -8.40 9.14 -9.18
CA GLU A 34 -8.17 10.24 -8.28
C GLU A 34 -9.32 10.50 -7.33
N ASN A 35 -10.51 10.10 -7.69
CA ASN A 35 -11.72 10.56 -7.03
C ASN A 35 -12.43 9.56 -6.13
N SER A 36 -12.19 8.28 -6.31
CA SER A 36 -12.90 7.27 -5.52
C SER A 36 -12.27 7.07 -4.16
N PRO A 37 -13.05 6.64 -3.17
CA PRO A 37 -12.49 6.32 -1.84
C PRO A 37 -11.40 5.26 -1.93
N TYR A 38 -10.43 5.35 -1.07
CA TYR A 38 -9.32 4.40 -1.04
C TYR A 38 -8.90 4.13 0.40
N TYR A 39 -8.10 3.07 0.57
CA TYR A 39 -7.42 2.83 1.84
C TYR A 39 -5.92 2.91 1.60
N VAL A 40 -5.20 3.33 2.61
CA VAL A 40 -3.75 3.50 2.55
C VAL A 40 -3.10 2.49 3.46
N ILE A 41 -2.06 1.82 2.94
CA ILE A 41 -1.27 0.89 3.72
C ILE A 41 -0.03 1.63 4.20
N HIS A 42 0.13 1.69 5.53
CA HIS A 42 1.24 2.41 6.16
C HIS A 42 2.01 1.52 7.11
N ARG A 43 3.24 1.93 7.39
CA ARG A 43 4.03 1.36 8.50
C ARG A 43 4.22 -0.14 8.40
N ILE A 44 4.55 -0.60 7.20
CA ILE A 44 4.77 -2.01 6.99
C ILE A 44 6.11 -2.42 7.55
N ALA A 45 6.11 -3.46 8.37
CA ALA A 45 7.33 -4.04 8.89
C ALA A 45 7.19 -5.56 8.95
N SER A 46 8.28 -6.26 8.72
CA SER A 46 8.29 -7.72 8.82
C SER A 46 9.66 -8.18 9.28
N THR A 47 9.70 -9.38 9.85
CA THR A 47 10.98 -9.96 10.27
C THR A 47 11.77 -10.39 9.05
N PRO A 48 13.10 -10.29 9.08
CA PRO A 48 13.91 -10.58 7.89
C PRO A 48 13.78 -12.02 7.37
N GLU A 49 13.54 -12.96 8.27
CA GLU A 49 13.48 -14.35 7.87
C GLU A 49 12.08 -14.80 7.44
N SER A 50 11.07 -13.96 7.57
CA SER A 50 9.71 -14.36 7.18
C SER A 50 9.50 -14.14 5.70
N HIS A 51 8.64 -14.94 5.11
CA HIS A 51 8.30 -14.86 3.70
C HIS A 51 6.82 -14.67 3.52
N GLY A 52 6.45 -13.96 2.48
CA GLY A 52 5.05 -13.80 2.13
C GLY A 52 4.25 -12.84 2.99
N VAL A 53 4.88 -12.13 3.91
CA VAL A 53 4.16 -11.21 4.80
C VAL A 53 3.50 -10.09 4.02
N PHE A 54 4.20 -9.50 3.06
CA PHE A 54 3.62 -8.41 2.28
C PHE A 54 2.41 -8.89 1.49
N ARG A 55 2.49 -10.09 0.94
CA ARG A 55 1.36 -10.64 0.20
C ARG A 55 0.16 -10.85 1.10
N GLU A 56 0.37 -11.30 2.33
CA GLU A 56 -0.71 -11.48 3.29
C GLU A 56 -1.34 -10.13 3.63
N ILE A 57 -0.53 -9.10 3.77
CA ILE A 57 -1.02 -7.75 4.05
C ILE A 57 -1.92 -7.28 2.90
N ILE A 58 -1.46 -7.46 1.66
CA ILE A 58 -2.23 -7.04 0.50
C ILE A 58 -3.52 -7.84 0.37
N ASP A 59 -3.44 -9.16 0.58
CA ASP A 59 -4.63 -10.00 0.50
C ASP A 59 -5.68 -9.54 1.52
N TYR A 60 -5.26 -9.23 2.74
CA TYR A 60 -6.19 -8.72 3.73
C TYR A 60 -6.75 -7.37 3.33
N ALA A 61 -5.89 -6.45 2.89
CA ALA A 61 -6.31 -5.11 2.52
C ALA A 61 -7.34 -5.14 1.39
N LEU A 62 -7.19 -6.07 0.46
CA LEU A 62 -8.14 -6.22 -0.63
C LEU A 62 -9.52 -6.72 -0.17
N THR A 63 -9.61 -7.31 1.00
CA THR A 63 -10.91 -7.67 1.56
C THR A 63 -11.63 -6.41 2.08
N VAL A 64 -10.89 -5.35 2.36
CA VAL A 64 -11.45 -4.11 2.89
C VAL A 64 -11.77 -3.13 1.77
N SER A 65 -10.92 -3.05 0.75
CA SER A 65 -11.12 -2.09 -0.33
C SER A 65 -10.49 -2.59 -1.62
N SER A 66 -11.15 -2.31 -2.74
CA SER A 66 -10.60 -2.61 -4.05
C SER A 66 -9.70 -1.49 -4.55
N ASN A 67 -9.51 -0.43 -3.77
CA ASN A 67 -8.72 0.73 -4.17
C ASN A 67 -7.71 0.99 -3.05
N LEU A 68 -6.46 0.63 -3.31
CA LEU A 68 -5.39 0.74 -2.31
C LEU A 68 -4.31 1.67 -2.79
N ARG A 69 -3.79 2.49 -1.89
CA ARG A 69 -2.64 3.35 -2.17
C ARG A 69 -1.54 3.04 -1.17
N ILE A 70 -0.30 3.21 -1.61
CA ILE A 70 0.87 2.98 -0.79
C ILE A 70 1.98 3.88 -1.28
N ASP A 71 2.89 4.26 -0.40
CA ASP A 71 4.07 5.01 -0.82
C ASP A 71 5.30 4.45 -0.13
N THR A 72 6.47 4.71 -0.70
CA THR A 72 7.72 4.25 -0.13
C THR A 72 8.82 5.26 -0.43
N HIS A 73 9.87 5.24 0.36
CA HIS A 73 11.00 6.14 0.19
C HIS A 73 11.65 5.92 -1.17
N ARG A 74 12.10 7.01 -1.80
CA ARG A 74 12.69 6.94 -3.14
C ARG A 74 13.93 6.04 -3.20
N ASP A 75 14.61 5.84 -2.09
CA ASP A 75 15.81 5.02 -2.05
C ASP A 75 15.53 3.57 -1.66
N ASN A 76 14.30 3.25 -1.33
CA ASN A 76 13.96 1.89 -0.92
C ASN A 76 13.60 1.04 -2.14
N HIS A 77 14.64 0.65 -2.89
CA HIS A 77 14.44 -0.09 -4.13
C HIS A 77 13.83 -1.47 -3.92
N ILE A 78 14.14 -2.09 -2.79
CA ILE A 78 13.56 -3.39 -2.48
C ILE A 78 12.06 -3.28 -2.32
N MET A 79 11.59 -2.30 -1.56
CA MET A 79 10.15 -2.12 -1.35
C MET A 79 9.45 -1.71 -2.65
N GLN A 80 10.09 -0.88 -3.47
CA GLN A 80 9.53 -0.50 -4.76
C GLN A 80 9.28 -1.74 -5.61
N HIS A 81 10.23 -2.66 -5.64
CA HIS A 81 10.10 -3.90 -6.41
C HIS A 81 8.97 -4.77 -5.85
N ILE A 82 8.88 -4.87 -4.54
CA ILE A 82 7.85 -5.67 -3.87
C ILE A 82 6.46 -5.11 -4.18
N ILE A 83 6.31 -3.79 -4.11
CA ILE A 83 5.05 -3.12 -4.39
C ILE A 83 4.63 -3.35 -5.84
N GLU A 84 5.56 -3.19 -6.77
CA GLU A 84 5.24 -3.39 -8.19
C GLU A 84 4.87 -4.83 -8.46
N LYS A 85 5.58 -5.76 -7.84
CA LYS A 85 5.30 -7.17 -8.02
C LYS A 85 3.95 -7.56 -7.45
N ALA A 86 3.46 -6.80 -6.48
CA ALA A 86 2.14 -7.03 -5.89
C ALA A 86 1.00 -6.41 -6.71
N GLY A 87 1.30 -5.89 -7.89
CA GLY A 87 0.27 -5.40 -8.79
C GLY A 87 -0.06 -3.92 -8.67
N PHE A 88 0.75 -3.17 -7.95
CA PHE A 88 0.55 -1.72 -7.86
C PHE A 88 1.23 -1.03 -9.03
N THR A 89 0.64 0.07 -9.45
CA THR A 89 1.16 0.90 -10.53
C THR A 89 1.78 2.16 -9.94
N TYR A 90 2.96 2.51 -10.42
CA TYR A 90 3.61 3.76 -10.03
C TYR A 90 2.81 4.94 -10.56
N CYS A 91 2.52 5.89 -9.69
CA CYS A 91 1.69 7.04 -10.05
C CYS A 91 2.44 8.37 -10.01
N GLY A 92 3.52 8.46 -9.26
CA GLY A 92 4.27 9.71 -9.19
C GLY A 92 4.91 9.93 -7.84
N VAL A 93 5.30 11.15 -7.58
CA VAL A 93 6.03 11.53 -6.37
C VAL A 93 5.15 12.40 -5.48
N ILE A 94 5.12 12.09 -4.19
CA ILE A 94 4.51 12.95 -3.19
C ILE A 94 5.59 13.48 -2.28
N ASN A 95 5.30 14.58 -1.59
CA ASN A 95 6.23 15.16 -0.63
C ASN A 95 5.60 15.11 0.75
N LEU A 96 6.38 14.65 1.72
CA LEU A 96 5.94 14.67 3.11
C LEU A 96 6.11 16.09 3.68
N ALA A 97 5.59 16.30 4.89
CA ALA A 97 5.66 17.62 5.51
C ALA A 97 7.09 18.12 5.67
N ASP A 98 8.05 17.23 5.84
CA ASP A 98 9.45 17.60 5.99
C ASP A 98 10.16 17.79 4.64
N GLY A 99 9.43 17.68 3.53
CA GLY A 99 9.98 17.89 2.20
C GLY A 99 10.56 16.64 1.57
N SER A 100 10.63 15.52 2.30
CA SER A 100 11.18 14.30 1.71
C SER A 100 10.24 13.72 0.67
N GLU A 101 10.82 13.09 -0.33
CA GLU A 101 10.06 12.54 -1.45
C GLU A 101 9.73 11.06 -1.24
N ARG A 102 8.52 10.71 -1.60
CA ARG A 102 8.05 9.33 -1.57
C ARG A 102 7.49 8.98 -2.93
N LEU A 103 7.72 7.77 -3.36
CA LEU A 103 7.13 7.26 -4.59
C LEU A 103 5.77 6.67 -4.26
N ALA A 104 4.76 7.10 -4.99
CA ALA A 104 3.37 6.75 -4.70
C ALA A 104 2.82 5.77 -5.73
N TYR A 105 2.07 4.80 -5.24
CA TYR A 105 1.55 3.71 -6.05
C TYR A 105 0.08 3.48 -5.74
N GLN A 106 -0.64 2.94 -6.70
CA GLN A 106 -2.05 2.61 -6.52
C GLN A 106 -2.37 1.27 -7.17
N ARG A 107 -3.22 0.50 -6.53
CA ARG A 107 -3.76 -0.73 -7.09
C ARG A 107 -5.27 -0.65 -7.07
N LEU A 108 -5.89 -0.86 -8.24
CA LEU A 108 -7.33 -0.92 -8.38
C LEU A 108 -7.69 -2.33 -8.79
N ASP A 109 -8.56 -2.96 -8.00
CA ASP A 109 -9.08 -4.26 -8.38
C ASP A 109 -10.50 -4.07 -8.87
N SER A 110 -10.90 -4.85 -9.86
CA SER A 110 -12.26 -4.80 -10.34
C SER A 110 -13.17 -5.30 -9.25
N VAL A 111 -14.26 -4.60 -9.04
CA VAL A 111 -15.28 -5.07 -8.13
C VAL A 111 -15.87 -6.31 -8.77
N ARG A 112 -15.78 -7.45 -8.09
CA ARG A 112 -16.33 -8.64 -8.62
C ARG A 112 -17.83 -8.53 -8.64
N GLN A 113 -18.40 -8.67 -9.82
CA GLN A 113 -19.82 -8.66 -9.92
C GLN A 113 -20.32 -9.96 -9.40
N SER A 114 -21.28 -9.86 -8.53
CA SER A 114 -21.82 -11.06 -8.01
C SER A 114 -22.84 -11.54 -8.90
N LEU A 115 -22.45 -11.96 -10.00
CA LEU A 115 -23.34 -12.42 -10.91
C LEU A 115 -23.78 -13.57 -10.69
N GLU A 116 -23.11 -13.92 -10.12
CA GLU A 116 -23.20 -15.05 -10.09
C GLU A 116 -23.84 -15.46 -9.05
#